data_d968f5b63883107ee6a12c56fc6cf3ea
#
_entry.id   d968f5b63883107ee6a12c56fc6cf3ea
#
_cell.length_a   1.000
_cell.length_b   1.000
_cell.length_c   1.000
_cell.angle_alpha   90.00
_cell.angle_beta   90.00
_cell.angle_gamma   90.00
#
_symmetry.space_group_name_H-M   'P 1'
#
loop_
_entity.id
_entity.type
_entity.pdbx_description
1 polymer ?
#
loop_
_entity_poly.entity_id
_entity_poly.type
_entity_poly.pdbx_seq_one_letter_code
_entity_poly.pdbx_strand_id
1 'polypeptide(L)'
;MNSAGTVSSSGLLIGVEMNARGESTPVDELTAWERAVTGQITMLSYIVAHELIHIQQPPESDKTTLLQQALSEGAADFIGEMISGGIINKVQHRYGDAHEQELWAEFRKEMLGTDINRWMYQGDREKDRPADLGYYIGYKICENFYHRAPEKREAVRRILQITDAQGFLKESGYGGGS
;
A
#
# COMPACT_ATOMS: atom_id res chain seq x y z
N MET A 1 15.35 -9.53 -8.32
CA MET A 1 14.01 -9.51 -7.65
C MET A 1 13.63 -8.05 -7.54
N ASN A 2 12.40 -7.68 -7.88
CA ASN A 2 11.98 -6.26 -7.88
C ASN A 2 10.98 -5.97 -6.75
N SER A 3 11.06 -6.71 -5.66
CA SER A 3 10.20 -6.51 -4.49
C SER A 3 11.05 -6.24 -3.25
N ALA A 4 10.63 -5.26 -2.44
CA ALA A 4 11.27 -4.96 -1.16
C ALA A 4 11.02 -6.07 -0.13
N GLY A 5 9.84 -6.67 -0.17
CA GLY A 5 9.44 -7.81 0.61
C GLY A 5 8.35 -8.62 -0.09
N THR A 6 8.08 -9.80 0.39
CA THR A 6 6.93 -10.62 0.01
C THR A 6 6.73 -11.76 1.00
N VAL A 7 5.50 -12.26 1.06
CA VAL A 7 5.15 -13.43 1.85
C VAL A 7 5.04 -14.67 0.96
N SER A 8 5.52 -15.79 1.44
CA SER A 8 5.43 -17.09 0.78
C SER A 8 5.03 -18.18 1.78
N SER A 9 4.78 -19.39 1.29
CA SER A 9 4.57 -20.57 2.15
C SER A 9 5.77 -20.89 3.05
N SER A 10 6.97 -20.39 2.70
CA SER A 10 8.21 -20.55 3.47
C SER A 10 8.42 -19.42 4.50
N GLY A 11 7.55 -18.42 4.52
CA GLY A 11 7.64 -17.27 5.42
C GLY A 11 7.86 -15.94 4.70
N LEU A 12 8.29 -14.95 5.45
CA LEU A 12 8.63 -13.62 4.97
C LEU A 12 9.96 -13.65 4.21
N LEU A 13 9.97 -13.13 3.00
CA LEU A 13 11.15 -12.93 2.17
C LEU A 13 11.44 -11.45 2.04
N ILE A 14 12.67 -11.02 2.29
CA ILE A 14 13.12 -9.64 2.18
C ILE A 14 14.16 -9.54 1.06
N GLY A 15 13.93 -8.65 0.10
CA GLY A 15 14.89 -8.30 -0.94
C GLY A 15 16.00 -7.43 -0.35
N VAL A 16 17.13 -8.02 -0.03
CA VAL A 16 18.25 -7.32 0.62
C VAL A 16 18.74 -6.17 -0.28
N GLU A 17 18.82 -6.41 -1.57
CA GLU A 17 19.23 -5.42 -2.57
C GLU A 17 18.32 -4.18 -2.62
N MET A 18 17.07 -4.33 -2.20
CA MET A 18 16.10 -3.24 -2.15
C MET A 18 16.11 -2.48 -0.82
N ASN A 19 16.63 -3.10 0.25
CA ASN A 19 16.45 -2.61 1.63
C ASN A 19 17.76 -2.36 2.38
N ALA A 20 18.92 -2.68 1.81
CA ALA A 20 20.20 -2.63 2.53
C ALA A 20 21.04 -1.38 2.17
N ARG A 21 20.45 -0.33 1.61
CA ARG A 21 21.19 0.89 1.28
C ARG A 21 21.68 1.58 2.56
N GLY A 22 23.01 1.68 2.68
CA GLY A 22 23.66 2.53 3.67
C GLY A 22 24.15 3.84 3.05
N GLU A 23 24.74 4.72 3.87
CA GLU A 23 25.28 6.02 3.43
C GLU A 23 26.38 5.88 2.36
N SER A 24 27.17 4.80 2.43
CA SER A 24 28.29 4.53 1.50
C SER A 24 27.91 3.65 0.32
N THR A 25 26.64 3.28 0.17
CA THR A 25 26.22 2.42 -0.95
C THR A 25 26.31 3.21 -2.28
N PRO A 26 27.06 2.73 -3.28
CA PRO A 26 27.11 3.37 -4.59
C PRO A 26 25.70 3.37 -5.23
N VAL A 27 25.26 4.52 -5.70
CA VAL A 27 23.94 4.69 -6.33
C VAL A 27 24.02 5.24 -7.76
N ASP A 28 25.24 5.49 -8.26
CA ASP A 28 25.46 6.16 -9.55
C ASP A 28 24.97 5.31 -10.72
N GLU A 29 25.03 3.99 -10.60
CA GLU A 29 24.58 3.03 -11.62
C GLU A 29 23.07 2.76 -11.57
N LEU A 30 22.39 3.20 -10.50
CA LEU A 30 20.96 2.99 -10.37
C LEU A 30 20.15 3.95 -11.25
N THR A 31 19.08 3.46 -11.84
CA THR A 31 18.06 4.29 -12.48
C THR A 31 17.38 5.23 -11.48
N ALA A 32 16.67 6.23 -11.98
CA ALA A 32 15.92 7.16 -11.12
C ALA A 32 14.87 6.42 -10.25
N TRP A 33 14.20 5.41 -10.84
CA TRP A 33 13.25 4.57 -10.12
C TRP A 33 13.94 3.73 -9.05
N GLU A 34 15.00 3.01 -9.39
CA GLU A 34 15.76 2.20 -8.42
C GLU A 34 16.26 3.03 -7.25
N ARG A 35 16.76 4.26 -7.52
CA ARG A 35 17.15 5.18 -6.43
C ARG A 35 16.00 5.58 -5.53
N ALA A 36 14.79 5.71 -6.09
CA ALA A 36 13.61 6.09 -5.33
C ALA A 36 13.07 4.96 -4.45
N VAL A 37 13.15 3.70 -4.94
CA VAL A 37 12.55 2.54 -4.26
C VAL A 37 13.54 1.76 -3.40
N THR A 38 14.87 1.89 -3.63
CA THR A 38 15.85 1.26 -2.74
C THR A 38 15.88 1.96 -1.39
N GLY A 39 15.35 1.28 -0.38
CA GLY A 39 15.23 1.78 0.97
C GLY A 39 16.54 1.72 1.75
N GLN A 40 16.69 2.66 2.68
CA GLN A 40 17.74 2.55 3.69
C GLN A 40 17.44 1.40 4.64
N ILE A 41 18.47 0.77 5.17
CA ILE A 41 18.34 -0.33 6.14
C ILE A 41 17.47 0.07 7.35
N THR A 42 17.41 1.33 7.70
CA THR A 42 16.55 1.88 8.75
C THR A 42 15.06 1.76 8.44
N MET A 43 14.68 1.56 7.17
CA MET A 43 13.29 1.36 6.74
C MET A 43 12.84 -0.10 6.84
N LEU A 44 13.76 -1.03 7.12
CA LEU A 44 13.48 -2.47 7.10
C LEU A 44 12.35 -2.86 8.05
N SER A 45 12.28 -2.26 9.23
CA SER A 45 11.21 -2.53 10.20
C SER A 45 9.82 -2.17 9.66
N TYR A 46 9.71 -1.13 8.83
CA TYR A 46 8.45 -0.70 8.23
C TYR A 46 7.98 -1.70 7.16
N ILE A 47 8.93 -2.16 6.33
CA ILE A 47 8.65 -3.18 5.31
C ILE A 47 8.27 -4.52 5.95
N VAL A 48 9.01 -4.94 6.98
CA VAL A 48 8.66 -6.15 7.74
C VAL A 48 7.26 -6.04 8.34
N ALA A 49 6.91 -4.89 8.92
CA ALA A 49 5.57 -4.67 9.48
C ALA A 49 4.48 -4.79 8.40
N HIS A 50 4.67 -4.15 7.23
CA HIS A 50 3.77 -4.24 6.09
C HIS A 50 3.56 -5.70 5.64
N GLU A 51 4.64 -6.42 5.39
CA GLU A 51 4.57 -7.81 4.93
C GLU A 51 3.93 -8.77 5.95
N LEU A 52 4.14 -8.53 7.25
CA LEU A 52 3.49 -9.31 8.30
C LEU A 52 1.98 -9.12 8.33
N ILE A 53 1.46 -7.99 7.84
CA ILE A 53 0.03 -7.78 7.72
C ILE A 53 -0.56 -8.71 6.66
N HIS A 54 0.11 -8.91 5.52
CA HIS A 54 -0.35 -9.84 4.49
C HIS A 54 -0.54 -11.27 4.99
N ILE A 55 0.25 -11.72 5.97
CA ILE A 55 0.07 -13.03 6.61
C ILE A 55 -1.27 -13.13 7.36
N GLN A 56 -1.82 -12.00 7.81
CA GLN A 56 -3.07 -11.94 8.56
C GLN A 56 -4.30 -11.71 7.66
N GLN A 57 -4.07 -11.35 6.40
CA GLN A 57 -5.15 -11.08 5.44
C GLN A 57 -5.74 -12.37 4.85
N PRO A 58 -6.99 -12.33 4.38
CA PRO A 58 -7.54 -13.43 3.60
C PRO A 58 -6.72 -13.67 2.31
N PRO A 59 -6.63 -14.92 1.84
CA PRO A 59 -5.92 -15.20 0.59
C PRO A 59 -6.60 -14.48 -0.58
N GLU A 60 -5.79 -13.97 -1.50
CA GLU A 60 -6.28 -13.37 -2.73
C GLU A 60 -6.91 -14.43 -3.66
N SER A 61 -7.84 -13.98 -4.49
CA SER A 61 -8.46 -14.80 -5.53
C SER A 61 -8.04 -14.34 -6.92
N ASP A 62 -8.11 -15.23 -7.92
CA ASP A 62 -7.82 -14.91 -9.33
C ASP A 62 -8.75 -13.82 -9.93
N LYS A 63 -9.81 -13.45 -9.22
CA LYS A 63 -10.79 -12.44 -9.63
C LYS A 63 -10.79 -11.21 -8.72
N THR A 64 -9.64 -10.91 -8.12
CA THR A 64 -9.48 -9.75 -7.25
C THR A 64 -9.70 -8.45 -8.03
N THR A 65 -10.58 -7.58 -7.55
CA THR A 65 -10.81 -6.27 -8.16
C THR A 65 -9.72 -5.28 -7.76
N LEU A 66 -9.59 -4.20 -8.52
CA LEU A 66 -8.69 -3.09 -8.17
C LEU A 66 -8.96 -2.57 -6.75
N LEU A 67 -10.23 -2.43 -6.35
CA LEU A 67 -10.59 -2.02 -4.99
C LEU A 67 -10.08 -3.02 -3.93
N GLN A 68 -10.28 -4.32 -4.17
CA GLN A 68 -9.80 -5.34 -3.23
C GLN A 68 -8.28 -5.30 -3.10
N GLN A 69 -7.57 -5.16 -4.23
CA GLN A 69 -6.12 -5.07 -4.23
C GLN A 69 -5.62 -3.82 -3.49
N ALA A 70 -6.22 -2.67 -3.80
CA ALA A 70 -5.88 -1.42 -3.13
C ALA A 70 -6.15 -1.48 -1.62
N LEU A 71 -7.24 -2.11 -1.20
CA LEU A 71 -7.55 -2.31 0.22
C LEU A 71 -6.57 -3.27 0.90
N SER A 72 -6.14 -4.34 0.22
CA SER A 72 -5.14 -5.27 0.76
C SER A 72 -3.83 -4.55 1.07
N GLU A 73 -3.29 -3.84 0.08
CA GLU A 73 -2.03 -3.10 0.21
C GLU A 73 -2.15 -1.89 1.14
N GLY A 74 -3.24 -1.13 1.02
CA GLY A 74 -3.49 0.02 1.87
C GLY A 74 -3.71 -0.34 3.34
N ALA A 75 -4.31 -1.50 3.63
CA ALA A 75 -4.42 -2.03 4.98
C ALA A 75 -3.05 -2.42 5.54
N ALA A 76 -2.18 -3.02 4.71
CA ALA A 76 -0.82 -3.38 5.09
C ALA A 76 0.00 -2.11 5.41
N ASP A 77 -0.11 -1.07 4.61
CA ASP A 77 0.52 0.23 4.88
C ASP A 77 -0.03 0.88 6.15
N PHE A 78 -1.36 0.95 6.31
CA PHE A 78 -1.99 1.64 7.45
C PHE A 78 -1.69 0.96 8.79
N ILE A 79 -1.88 -0.35 8.88
CA ILE A 79 -1.59 -1.10 10.11
C ILE A 79 -0.08 -1.23 10.31
N GLY A 80 0.69 -1.40 9.23
CA GLY A 80 2.15 -1.42 9.25
C GLY A 80 2.74 -0.14 9.85
N GLU A 81 2.22 1.02 9.47
CA GLU A 81 2.59 2.31 10.07
C GLU A 81 2.25 2.37 11.56
N MET A 82 1.05 1.96 11.96
CA MET A 82 0.65 1.93 13.36
C MET A 82 1.59 1.09 14.24
N ILE A 83 2.13 -0.01 13.70
CA ILE A 83 3.04 -0.92 14.42
C ILE A 83 4.46 -0.38 14.43
N SER A 84 4.95 0.08 13.28
CA SER A 84 6.37 0.42 13.06
C SER A 84 6.70 1.88 13.33
N GLY A 85 5.70 2.76 13.29
CA GLY A 85 5.85 4.20 13.44
C GLY A 85 6.36 4.91 12.18
N GLY A 86 6.33 4.26 11.01
CA GLY A 86 6.78 4.88 9.77
C GLY A 86 6.05 4.43 8.53
N ILE A 87 5.94 5.36 7.57
CA ILE A 87 5.29 5.16 6.28
C ILE A 87 6.32 4.71 5.24
N ILE A 88 6.01 3.65 4.49
CA ILE A 88 6.83 3.15 3.38
C ILE A 88 6.64 4.05 2.14
N ASN A 89 5.41 4.29 1.75
CA ASN A 89 5.01 4.94 0.50
C ASN A 89 4.92 6.47 0.61
N LYS A 90 5.95 7.13 1.18
CA LYS A 90 5.97 8.58 1.45
C LYS A 90 5.74 9.46 0.21
N VAL A 91 6.22 9.01 -0.96
CA VAL A 91 6.07 9.76 -2.22
C VAL A 91 4.61 9.74 -2.65
N GLN A 92 3.97 8.57 -2.57
CA GLN A 92 2.56 8.36 -2.88
C GLN A 92 1.67 9.18 -1.94
N HIS A 93 1.96 9.18 -0.65
CA HIS A 93 1.21 9.97 0.34
C HIS A 93 1.33 11.48 0.07
N ARG A 94 2.54 11.99 -0.13
CA ARG A 94 2.74 13.42 -0.41
C ARG A 94 1.99 13.89 -1.65
N TYR A 95 2.03 13.09 -2.71
CA TYR A 95 1.31 13.40 -3.94
C TYR A 95 -0.20 13.22 -3.76
N GLY A 96 -0.59 12.13 -3.14
CA GLY A 96 -1.99 11.78 -2.88
C GLY A 96 -2.72 12.82 -2.05
N ASP A 97 -2.13 13.30 -0.97
CA ASP A 97 -2.72 14.33 -0.11
C ASP A 97 -3.00 15.65 -0.87
N ALA A 98 -2.15 15.97 -1.85
CA ALA A 98 -2.36 17.16 -2.70
C ALA A 98 -3.41 16.96 -3.81
N HIS A 99 -3.72 15.71 -4.18
CA HIS A 99 -4.57 15.37 -5.34
C HIS A 99 -5.70 14.38 -4.99
N GLU A 100 -6.07 14.26 -3.72
CA GLU A 100 -6.94 13.20 -3.21
C GLU A 100 -8.28 13.13 -3.95
N GLN A 101 -8.93 14.28 -4.16
CA GLN A 101 -10.22 14.33 -4.86
C GLN A 101 -10.14 13.90 -6.31
N GLU A 102 -9.07 14.31 -7.02
CA GLU A 102 -8.84 13.94 -8.41
C GLU A 102 -8.56 12.44 -8.54
N LEU A 103 -7.66 11.93 -7.69
CA LEU A 103 -7.33 10.51 -7.65
C LEU A 103 -8.55 9.65 -7.34
N TRP A 104 -9.36 10.05 -6.37
CA TRP A 104 -10.61 9.34 -6.07
C TRP A 104 -11.59 9.38 -7.24
N ALA A 105 -11.75 10.53 -7.88
CA ALA A 105 -12.64 10.67 -9.03
C ALA A 105 -12.24 9.79 -10.23
N GLU A 106 -10.95 9.51 -10.39
CA GLU A 106 -10.42 8.55 -11.37
C GLU A 106 -10.59 7.10 -10.89
N PHE A 107 -10.08 6.79 -9.69
CA PHE A 107 -10.06 5.44 -9.11
C PHE A 107 -11.45 4.80 -9.06
N ARG A 108 -12.46 5.54 -8.62
CA ARG A 108 -13.83 5.04 -8.47
C ARG A 108 -14.47 4.58 -9.78
N LYS A 109 -13.98 5.02 -10.95
CA LYS A 109 -14.50 4.59 -12.26
C LYS A 109 -13.98 3.19 -12.64
N GLU A 110 -12.82 2.81 -12.11
CA GLU A 110 -12.09 1.61 -12.48
C GLU A 110 -12.10 0.56 -11.37
N MET A 111 -12.36 0.94 -10.12
CA MET A 111 -12.14 0.15 -8.90
C MET A 111 -12.84 -1.20 -8.85
N LEU A 112 -13.94 -1.40 -9.59
CA LEU A 112 -14.66 -2.67 -9.64
C LEU A 112 -14.17 -3.59 -10.77
N GLY A 113 -13.29 -3.11 -11.63
CA GLY A 113 -12.61 -3.91 -12.64
C GLY A 113 -11.44 -4.70 -12.06
N THR A 114 -10.89 -5.58 -12.88
CA THR A 114 -9.71 -6.41 -12.56
C THR A 114 -8.42 -5.86 -13.16
N ASP A 115 -8.49 -4.79 -13.95
CA ASP A 115 -7.29 -4.12 -14.47
C ASP A 115 -6.71 -3.20 -13.40
N ILE A 116 -5.54 -3.54 -12.92
CA ILE A 116 -4.82 -2.81 -11.86
C ILE A 116 -3.66 -1.97 -12.40
N ASN A 117 -3.36 -2.05 -13.71
CA ASN A 117 -2.11 -1.55 -14.29
C ASN A 117 -1.88 -0.04 -14.12
N ARG A 118 -2.94 0.77 -14.00
CA ARG A 118 -2.83 2.22 -13.78
C ARG A 118 -2.62 2.62 -12.32
N TRP A 119 -2.76 1.67 -11.39
CA TRP A 119 -2.84 1.96 -9.96
C TRP A 119 -1.89 1.15 -9.08
N MET A 120 -1.45 -0.02 -9.57
CA MET A 120 -0.69 -0.97 -8.77
C MET A 120 0.50 -1.54 -9.58
N TYR A 121 1.60 -1.81 -8.89
CA TYR A 121 2.78 -2.52 -9.41
C TYR A 121 3.35 -1.94 -10.72
N GLN A 122 3.31 -0.63 -10.84
CA GLN A 122 3.72 0.07 -12.07
C GLN A 122 5.24 0.15 -12.22
N GLY A 123 5.98 0.24 -11.11
CA GLY A 123 7.42 0.38 -11.13
C GLY A 123 7.85 1.63 -11.91
N ASP A 124 8.76 1.47 -12.88
CA ASP A 124 9.27 2.55 -13.72
C ASP A 124 8.41 2.87 -14.95
N ARG A 125 7.28 2.21 -15.14
CA ARG A 125 6.37 2.43 -16.28
C ARG A 125 5.60 3.74 -16.17
N GLU A 126 5.28 4.17 -14.95
CA GLU A 126 4.63 5.45 -14.72
C GLU A 126 5.64 6.60 -14.80
N LYS A 127 5.30 7.68 -15.53
CA LYS A 127 6.20 8.82 -15.76
C LYS A 127 5.58 10.17 -15.36
N ASP A 128 4.27 10.27 -15.37
CA ASP A 128 3.56 11.54 -15.22
C ASP A 128 3.20 11.82 -13.75
N ARG A 129 3.09 10.79 -12.93
CA ARG A 129 2.76 10.85 -11.50
C ARG A 129 3.50 9.74 -10.74
N PRO A 130 3.52 9.74 -9.40
CA PRO A 130 4.06 8.60 -8.66
C PRO A 130 3.36 7.30 -9.03
N ALA A 131 4.15 6.22 -9.18
CA ALA A 131 3.61 4.88 -9.36
C ALA A 131 2.84 4.43 -8.11
N ASP A 132 1.96 3.44 -8.30
CA ASP A 132 1.36 2.67 -7.21
C ASP A 132 0.44 3.48 -6.28
N LEU A 133 -0.28 4.47 -6.83
CA LEU A 133 -1.21 5.32 -6.07
C LEU A 133 -2.43 4.56 -5.52
N GLY A 134 -2.67 3.33 -5.95
CA GLY A 134 -3.68 2.45 -5.34
C GLY A 134 -3.41 2.15 -3.88
N TYR A 135 -2.14 2.06 -3.46
CA TYR A 135 -1.74 1.95 -2.05
C TYR A 135 -2.27 3.12 -1.21
N TYR A 136 -2.06 4.34 -1.70
CA TYR A 136 -2.57 5.55 -1.05
C TYR A 136 -4.09 5.54 -0.90
N ILE A 137 -4.83 5.22 -1.98
CA ILE A 137 -6.30 5.17 -1.91
C ILE A 137 -6.78 4.13 -0.90
N GLY A 138 -6.19 2.93 -0.93
CA GLY A 138 -6.52 1.87 0.03
C GLY A 138 -6.22 2.28 1.47
N TYR A 139 -5.07 2.92 1.70
CA TYR A 139 -4.69 3.48 3.00
C TYR A 139 -5.75 4.46 3.51
N LYS A 140 -6.14 5.45 2.68
CA LYS A 140 -7.12 6.48 3.06
C LYS A 140 -8.51 5.88 3.39
N ILE A 141 -8.92 4.85 2.68
CA ILE A 141 -10.17 4.12 2.99
C ILE A 141 -10.07 3.44 4.35
N CYS A 142 -8.96 2.75 4.64
CA CYS A 142 -8.71 2.09 5.93
C CYS A 142 -8.60 3.10 7.08
N GLU A 143 -7.88 4.19 6.88
CA GLU A 143 -7.74 5.31 7.82
C GLU A 143 -9.11 5.89 8.19
N ASN A 144 -9.93 6.20 7.18
CA ASN A 144 -11.27 6.76 7.40
C ASN A 144 -12.18 5.78 8.16
N PHE A 145 -12.15 4.49 7.79
CA PHE A 145 -12.86 3.45 8.52
C PHE A 145 -12.43 3.39 10.00
N TYR A 146 -11.12 3.37 10.25
CA TYR A 146 -10.56 3.33 11.60
C TYR A 146 -10.98 4.55 12.42
N HIS A 147 -10.91 5.76 11.86
CA HIS A 147 -11.27 6.97 12.59
C HIS A 147 -12.75 7.02 12.97
N ARG A 148 -13.64 6.54 12.12
CA ARG A 148 -15.09 6.51 12.37
C ARG A 148 -15.53 5.40 13.32
N ALA A 149 -14.78 4.32 13.42
CA ALA A 149 -15.14 3.19 14.25
C ALA A 149 -15.09 3.55 15.75
N PRO A 150 -16.13 3.22 16.55
CA PRO A 150 -16.14 3.49 17.98
C PRO A 150 -15.11 2.66 18.74
N GLU A 151 -14.91 1.40 18.32
CA GLU A 151 -14.00 0.45 18.94
C GLU A 151 -12.77 0.19 18.05
N LYS A 152 -11.64 0.80 18.40
CA LYS A 152 -10.41 0.77 17.59
C LYS A 152 -9.82 -0.64 17.39
N ARG A 153 -9.89 -1.46 18.43
CA ARG A 153 -9.41 -2.86 18.34
C ARG A 153 -10.22 -3.67 17.33
N GLU A 154 -11.53 -3.48 17.31
CA GLU A 154 -12.40 -4.13 16.34
C GLU A 154 -12.19 -3.58 14.92
N ALA A 155 -11.95 -2.27 14.80
CA ALA A 155 -11.61 -1.67 13.52
C ALA A 155 -10.35 -2.30 12.91
N VAL A 156 -9.28 -2.45 13.69
CA VAL A 156 -8.05 -3.14 13.24
C VAL A 156 -8.36 -4.57 12.79
N ARG A 157 -9.13 -5.34 13.57
CA ARG A 157 -9.50 -6.71 13.19
C ARG A 157 -10.25 -6.73 11.85
N ARG A 158 -11.16 -5.82 11.63
CA ARG A 158 -11.95 -5.73 10.40
C ARG A 158 -11.10 -5.31 9.20
N ILE A 159 -10.17 -4.38 9.39
CA ILE A 159 -9.20 -3.98 8.36
C ILE A 159 -8.32 -5.17 7.93
N LEU A 160 -7.88 -5.99 8.88
CA LEU A 160 -7.09 -7.18 8.60
C LEU A 160 -7.88 -8.29 7.87
N GLN A 161 -9.21 -8.28 7.92
CA GLN A 161 -10.07 -9.35 7.43
C GLN A 161 -11.09 -8.85 6.40
N ILE A 162 -10.70 -7.95 5.50
CA ILE A 162 -11.57 -7.40 4.46
C ILE A 162 -11.85 -8.48 3.40
N THR A 163 -13.07 -9.02 3.39
CA THR A 163 -13.56 -9.98 2.39
C THR A 163 -14.61 -9.38 1.45
N ASP A 164 -15.31 -8.35 1.89
CA ASP A 164 -16.26 -7.56 1.09
C ASP A 164 -15.73 -6.13 0.92
N ALA A 165 -14.99 -5.91 -0.15
CA ALA A 165 -14.37 -4.63 -0.45
C ALA A 165 -15.39 -3.49 -0.63
N GLN A 166 -16.52 -3.76 -1.29
CA GLN A 166 -17.54 -2.74 -1.53
C GLN A 166 -18.30 -2.39 -0.24
N GLY A 167 -18.65 -3.40 0.55
CA GLY A 167 -19.26 -3.20 1.87
C GLY A 167 -18.34 -2.42 2.80
N PHE A 168 -17.04 -2.76 2.82
CA PHE A 168 -16.04 -2.06 3.62
C PHE A 168 -15.88 -0.60 3.20
N LEU A 169 -15.78 -0.32 1.89
CA LEU A 169 -15.73 1.05 1.35
C LEU A 169 -16.96 1.85 1.78
N LYS A 170 -18.16 1.28 1.65
CA LYS A 170 -19.40 1.95 2.05
C LYS A 170 -19.39 2.28 3.56
N GLU A 171 -18.97 1.37 4.40
CA GLU A 171 -18.90 1.56 5.85
C GLU A 171 -17.81 2.56 6.25
N SER A 172 -16.72 2.61 5.53
CA SER A 172 -15.66 3.61 5.75
C SER A 172 -16.19 5.03 5.57
N GLY A 173 -17.19 5.22 4.71
CA GLY A 173 -17.72 6.52 4.33
C GLY A 173 -16.74 7.37 3.54
N TYR A 174 -15.66 6.77 3.03
CA TYR A 174 -14.66 7.48 2.24
C TYR A 174 -15.24 7.92 0.89
N GLY A 175 -15.00 9.17 0.53
CA GLY A 175 -15.52 9.78 -0.70
C GLY A 175 -14.53 10.70 -1.42
N GLY A 176 -13.23 10.62 -1.08
CA GLY A 176 -12.19 11.43 -1.71
C GLY A 176 -12.03 12.83 -1.10
N GLY A 177 -11.65 12.86 0.13
CA GLY A 177 -11.41 14.06 0.92
C GLY A 177 -12.41 14.22 2.05
N SER A 178 -11.90 14.47 3.21
CA SER A 178 -12.63 14.83 4.44
C SER A 178 -12.65 16.34 4.63
#